data_8a837678611693d2848f037d9cf5b174
#
_entry.id   8a837678611693d2848f037d9cf5b174
#
_cell.length_a   1.000
_cell.length_b   1.000
_cell.length_c   1.000
_cell.angle_alpha   90.00
_cell.angle_beta   90.00
_cell.angle_gamma   90.00
#
_symmetry.space_group_name_H-M   'P 1'
#
loop_
_entity.id
_entity.type
_entity.pdbx_description
1 polymer ?
#
loop_
_entity_poly.entity_id
_entity_poly.type
_entity_poly.pdbx_seq_one_letter_code
_entity_poly.pdbx_strand_id
1 'polypeptide(L)'
;TQTPFLSMIGGLSGGKQTDNFEFSTGVEYSLPEAAQPDISENASVTAPAASHIARDQKTNVVQIHQETIDLTYAKQSNSRLSGLNSANQSANPNDEKAFQIQQKLIKMARDVEFSFLNGTYNKTTDGDTANKTRGMLELCTSDAGTSIDAKSA
;
A
#
# COMPACT_ATOMS: atom_id res chain seq x y z
N THR A 1 -7.76 -8.35 -14.95
CA THR A 1 -7.87 -7.97 -13.53
C THR A 1 -7.51 -6.50 -13.40
N GLN A 2 -8.37 -5.68 -12.76
CA GLN A 2 -8.12 -4.24 -12.62
C GLN A 2 -7.16 -3.92 -11.45
N THR A 3 -6.88 -4.91 -10.62
CA THR A 3 -6.03 -4.83 -9.44
C THR A 3 -5.08 -6.01 -9.40
N PRO A 4 -4.04 -6.05 -10.25
CA PRO A 4 -3.14 -7.19 -10.37
C PRO A 4 -2.30 -7.40 -9.10
N PHE A 5 -1.77 -6.34 -8.50
CA PHE A 5 -0.95 -6.43 -7.30
C PHE A 5 -1.76 -6.93 -6.10
N LEU A 6 -2.95 -6.36 -5.88
CA LEU A 6 -3.84 -6.78 -4.80
C LEU A 6 -4.25 -8.26 -4.95
N SER A 7 -4.53 -8.71 -6.19
CA SER A 7 -4.84 -10.11 -6.47
C SER A 7 -3.66 -11.04 -6.16
N MET A 8 -2.43 -10.61 -6.42
CA MET A 8 -1.21 -11.39 -6.16
C MET A 8 -0.95 -11.59 -4.67
N ILE A 9 -1.27 -10.61 -3.82
CA ILE A 9 -1.08 -10.70 -2.36
C ILE A 9 -2.27 -11.34 -1.62
N GLY A 10 -3.26 -11.87 -2.32
CA GLY A 10 -4.41 -12.56 -1.73
C GLY A 10 -5.69 -11.73 -1.60
N GLY A 11 -5.76 -10.57 -2.25
CA GLY A 11 -6.93 -9.70 -2.23
C GLY A 11 -7.12 -8.96 -0.90
N LEU A 12 -8.28 -8.39 -0.71
CA LEU A 12 -8.64 -7.65 0.52
C LEU A 12 -8.77 -8.53 1.76
N SER A 13 -8.88 -9.85 1.60
CA SER A 13 -9.00 -10.81 2.70
C SER A 13 -7.69 -11.44 3.13
N GLY A 14 -6.60 -11.22 2.40
CA GLY A 14 -5.29 -11.84 2.67
C GLY A 14 -4.47 -11.18 3.79
N GLY A 15 -4.93 -10.07 4.37
CA GLY A 15 -4.20 -9.32 5.38
C GLY A 15 -4.35 -9.87 6.80
N LYS A 16 -3.43 -9.48 7.67
CA LYS A 16 -3.56 -9.66 9.12
C LYS A 16 -4.39 -8.52 9.70
N GLN A 17 -5.24 -8.85 10.66
CA GLN A 17 -6.00 -7.84 11.40
C GLN A 17 -5.12 -7.19 12.47
N THR A 18 -5.29 -5.91 12.69
CA THR A 18 -4.66 -5.15 13.77
C THR A 18 -5.68 -4.24 14.43
N ASP A 19 -5.59 -4.11 15.74
CA ASP A 19 -6.42 -3.19 16.53
C ASP A 19 -5.74 -1.83 16.75
N ASN A 20 -4.48 -1.70 16.30
CA ASN A 20 -3.71 -0.48 16.43
C ASN A 20 -3.64 0.29 15.12
N PHE A 21 -3.74 1.61 15.21
CA PHE A 21 -3.53 2.50 14.04
C PHE A 21 -2.11 2.44 13.50
N GLU A 22 -1.13 2.18 14.35
CA GLU A 22 0.27 2.03 13.99
C GLU A 22 0.72 0.59 14.25
N PHE A 23 1.40 0.00 13.30
CA PHE A 23 1.91 -1.36 13.38
C PHE A 23 3.32 -1.44 12.80
N SER A 24 4.12 -2.35 13.31
CA SER A 24 5.47 -2.58 12.81
C SER A 24 5.43 -3.43 11.53
N THR A 25 6.18 -2.99 10.52
CA THR A 25 6.25 -3.67 9.22
C THR A 25 7.50 -4.51 9.04
N GLY A 26 8.60 -4.15 9.68
CA GLY A 26 9.84 -4.87 9.52
C GLY A 26 10.94 -4.40 10.45
N VAL A 27 12.05 -5.09 10.41
CA VAL A 27 13.28 -4.73 11.12
C VAL A 27 14.38 -4.52 10.08
N GLU A 28 15.02 -3.37 10.14
CA GLU A 28 16.17 -3.04 9.32
C GLU A 28 17.46 -3.32 10.06
N TYR A 29 18.48 -3.70 9.30
CA TYR A 29 19.83 -3.95 9.79
C TYR A 29 20.79 -3.02 9.07
N SER A 30 21.61 -2.32 9.81
CA SER A 30 22.78 -1.64 9.25
C SER A 30 23.89 -2.67 9.05
N LEU A 31 23.96 -3.27 7.86
CA LEU A 31 25.05 -4.17 7.52
C LEU A 31 26.31 -3.35 7.19
N PRO A 32 27.46 -3.65 7.80
CA PRO A 32 28.72 -3.01 7.40
C PRO A 32 29.08 -3.44 5.98
N GLU A 33 29.65 -2.52 5.22
CA GLU A 33 30.18 -2.83 3.90
C GLU A 33 31.30 -3.85 3.98
N ALA A 34 31.36 -4.74 2.98
CA ALA A 34 32.45 -5.69 2.87
C ALA A 34 33.74 -4.95 2.47
N ALA A 35 34.77 -5.07 3.26
CA ALA A 35 36.07 -4.50 2.98
C ALA A 35 37.15 -5.58 3.12
N GLN A 36 38.22 -5.44 2.34
CA GLN A 36 39.40 -6.30 2.53
C GLN A 36 40.08 -5.92 3.83
N PRO A 37 40.28 -6.87 4.79
CA PRO A 37 40.97 -6.58 6.04
C PRO A 37 42.41 -6.12 5.79
N ASP A 38 42.81 -5.00 6.40
CA ASP A 38 44.16 -4.45 6.35
C ASP A 38 44.75 -4.45 7.79
N ILE A 39 45.12 -5.63 8.23
CA ILE A 39 45.67 -5.84 9.57
C ILE A 39 47.12 -6.28 9.42
N SER A 40 48.05 -5.42 9.85
CA SER A 40 49.46 -5.76 9.91
C SER A 40 49.78 -6.74 11.05
N GLU A 41 50.89 -7.44 10.97
CA GLU A 41 51.34 -8.38 12.01
C GLU A 41 51.44 -7.70 13.40
N ASN A 42 51.99 -6.51 13.45
CA ASN A 42 52.08 -5.74 14.70
C ASN A 42 50.72 -5.24 15.19
N ALA A 43 49.81 -4.92 14.33
CA ALA A 43 48.44 -4.49 14.69
C ALA A 43 47.60 -5.67 15.16
N SER A 44 47.93 -6.91 14.80
CA SER A 44 47.18 -8.11 15.15
C SER A 44 47.19 -8.43 16.64
N VAL A 45 48.18 -7.91 17.41
CA VAL A 45 48.24 -8.06 18.86
C VAL A 45 47.32 -7.12 19.63
N THR A 46 46.75 -6.13 18.94
CA THR A 46 45.82 -5.17 19.55
C THR A 46 44.37 -5.52 19.11
N ALA A 47 43.49 -5.72 20.10
CA ALA A 47 42.08 -5.99 19.77
C ALA A 47 41.45 -4.82 19.00
N PRO A 48 40.73 -5.13 17.92
CA PRO A 48 40.02 -4.08 17.14
C PRO A 48 38.94 -3.42 18.04
N ALA A 49 38.55 -2.19 17.68
CA ALA A 49 37.46 -1.50 18.33
C ALA A 49 36.16 -2.29 18.21
N ALA A 50 35.46 -2.43 19.30
CA ALA A 50 34.16 -3.11 19.30
C ALA A 50 33.15 -2.34 18.44
N SER A 51 32.47 -3.03 17.54
CA SER A 51 31.40 -2.49 16.74
C SER A 51 30.13 -3.30 16.94
N HIS A 52 28.98 -2.67 16.73
CA HIS A 52 27.68 -3.33 16.80
C HIS A 52 26.88 -3.05 15.53
N ILE A 53 26.04 -3.97 15.16
CA ILE A 53 25.09 -3.80 14.06
C ILE A 53 23.84 -3.14 14.64
N ALA A 54 23.54 -1.93 14.17
CA ALA A 54 22.32 -1.24 14.54
C ALA A 54 21.10 -1.94 13.92
N ARG A 55 20.04 -2.04 14.70
CA ARG A 55 18.74 -2.52 14.24
C ARG A 55 17.71 -1.42 14.46
N ASP A 56 16.90 -1.18 13.45
CA ASP A 56 15.78 -0.25 13.53
C ASP A 56 14.48 -0.94 13.14
N GLN A 57 13.37 -0.42 13.62
CA GLN A 57 12.05 -0.96 13.36
C GLN A 57 11.22 0.06 12.56
N LYS A 58 10.83 -0.32 11.35
CA LYS A 58 9.92 0.51 10.56
C LYS A 58 8.48 0.24 10.97
N THR A 59 7.72 1.31 11.04
CA THR A 59 6.30 1.31 11.33
C THR A 59 5.48 1.84 10.16
N ASN A 60 4.24 1.40 10.09
CA ASN A 60 3.27 1.89 9.12
C ASN A 60 1.96 2.19 9.84
N VAL A 61 1.06 2.94 9.20
CA VAL A 61 -0.23 3.35 9.75
C VAL A 61 -1.38 2.84 8.92
N VAL A 62 -2.51 2.63 9.58
CA VAL A 62 -3.77 2.27 8.92
C VAL A 62 -4.38 3.51 8.27
N GLN A 63 -4.83 3.36 7.03
CA GLN A 63 -5.51 4.38 6.26
C GLN A 63 -7.00 4.06 6.12
N ILE A 64 -7.86 5.08 6.20
CA ILE A 64 -9.30 4.95 6.01
C ILE A 64 -9.62 5.13 4.54
N HIS A 65 -10.36 4.18 3.98
CA HIS A 65 -10.94 4.27 2.64
C HIS A 65 -12.45 4.33 2.76
N GLN A 66 -13.06 5.34 2.16
CA GLN A 66 -14.50 5.57 2.22
C GLN A 66 -15.02 6.00 0.85
N GLU A 67 -16.17 5.45 0.45
CA GLU A 67 -16.92 5.86 -0.73
C GLU A 67 -18.40 6.02 -0.41
N THR A 68 -19.03 6.97 -1.04
CA THR A 68 -20.47 7.24 -0.89
C THR A 68 -21.19 7.02 -2.21
N ILE A 69 -22.48 6.64 -2.11
CA ILE A 69 -23.37 6.47 -3.25
C ILE A 69 -24.53 7.43 -3.07
N ASP A 70 -24.76 8.26 -4.06
CA ASP A 70 -25.91 9.13 -4.13
C ASP A 70 -26.87 8.65 -5.23
N LEU A 71 -28.06 8.27 -4.84
CA LEU A 71 -29.12 7.81 -5.73
C LEU A 71 -30.37 8.65 -5.55
N THR A 72 -30.80 9.32 -6.62
CA THR A 72 -32.06 10.05 -6.61
C THR A 72 -33.24 9.07 -6.62
N TYR A 73 -34.35 9.49 -6.03
CA TYR A 73 -35.59 8.68 -6.01
C TYR A 73 -36.06 8.26 -7.41
N ALA A 74 -35.94 9.16 -8.39
CA ALA A 74 -36.27 8.85 -9.77
C ALA A 74 -35.43 7.72 -10.38
N LYS A 75 -34.11 7.67 -10.09
CA LYS A 75 -33.24 6.57 -10.52
C LYS A 75 -33.53 5.28 -9.78
N GLN A 76 -33.87 5.35 -8.52
CA GLN A 76 -34.22 4.17 -7.72
C GLN A 76 -35.56 3.56 -8.13
N SER A 77 -36.56 4.39 -8.46
CA SER A 77 -37.89 3.92 -8.93
C SER A 77 -37.86 3.40 -10.36
N ASN A 78 -36.90 3.85 -11.16
CA ASN A 78 -36.77 3.50 -12.58
C ASN A 78 -35.77 2.35 -12.75
N SER A 79 -36.06 1.21 -12.16
CA SER A 79 -35.20 0.02 -12.18
C SER A 79 -35.02 -0.61 -13.56
N ARG A 80 -35.78 -0.13 -14.55
CA ARG A 80 -35.65 -0.56 -15.95
C ARG A 80 -35.65 0.68 -16.84
N LEU A 81 -34.51 1.06 -17.37
CA LEU A 81 -34.44 1.90 -18.57
C LEU A 81 -34.98 1.09 -19.78
N SER A 82 -36.26 0.76 -19.70
CA SER A 82 -36.99 0.11 -20.75
C SER A 82 -37.56 1.20 -21.65
N GLY A 83 -36.80 1.65 -22.60
CA GLY A 83 -37.32 2.66 -23.52
C GLY A 83 -36.83 2.53 -24.95
N LEU A 84 -35.73 1.90 -25.19
CA LEU A 84 -35.17 1.82 -26.54
C LEU A 84 -34.64 0.42 -26.82
N ASN A 85 -35.43 -0.38 -27.51
CA ASN A 85 -35.10 -1.64 -28.18
C ASN A 85 -34.70 -2.83 -27.26
N SER A 86 -35.46 -3.90 -27.43
CA SER A 86 -35.25 -5.21 -26.88
C SER A 86 -33.83 -5.82 -27.12
N ALA A 87 -33.06 -5.25 -28.04
CA ALA A 87 -31.70 -5.67 -28.35
C ALA A 87 -30.66 -5.21 -27.31
N ASN A 88 -30.94 -4.20 -26.51
CA ASN A 88 -30.00 -3.65 -25.53
C ASN A 88 -30.39 -3.91 -24.06
N GLN A 89 -31.34 -4.79 -23.80
CA GLN A 89 -31.77 -5.11 -22.43
C GLN A 89 -30.66 -5.76 -21.58
N SER A 90 -29.69 -6.40 -22.20
CA SER A 90 -28.56 -7.02 -21.48
C SER A 90 -27.47 -6.04 -21.09
N ALA A 91 -27.47 -4.83 -21.61
CA ALA A 91 -26.48 -3.81 -21.31
C ALA A 91 -26.87 -2.90 -20.11
N ASN A 92 -28.15 -2.88 -19.75
CA ASN A 92 -28.65 -2.06 -18.67
C ASN A 92 -28.70 -2.85 -17.35
N PRO A 93 -28.19 -2.29 -16.25
CA PRO A 93 -28.29 -2.95 -14.95
C PRO A 93 -29.76 -3.07 -14.52
N ASN A 94 -30.15 -4.23 -14.04
CA ASN A 94 -31.51 -4.46 -13.51
C ASN A 94 -31.78 -3.70 -12.22
N ASP A 95 -30.72 -3.39 -11.46
CA ASP A 95 -30.77 -2.65 -10.22
C ASP A 95 -29.64 -1.62 -10.20
N GLU A 96 -29.99 -0.35 -10.30
CA GLU A 96 -29.03 0.74 -10.32
C GLU A 96 -28.23 0.83 -9.02
N LYS A 97 -28.86 0.54 -7.88
CA LYS A 97 -28.19 0.56 -6.58
C LYS A 97 -27.11 -0.52 -6.51
N ALA A 98 -27.42 -1.74 -6.91
CA ALA A 98 -26.47 -2.85 -6.90
C ALA A 98 -25.31 -2.57 -7.86
N PHE A 99 -25.58 -2.02 -9.03
CA PHE A 99 -24.58 -1.61 -9.99
C PHE A 99 -23.63 -0.55 -9.42
N GLN A 100 -24.16 0.49 -8.81
CA GLN A 100 -23.35 1.57 -8.20
C GLN A 100 -22.49 1.03 -7.05
N ILE A 101 -23.03 0.15 -6.21
CA ILE A 101 -22.27 -0.51 -5.14
C ILE A 101 -21.08 -1.28 -5.73
N GLN A 102 -21.33 -2.08 -6.76
CA GLN A 102 -20.29 -2.86 -7.42
C GLN A 102 -19.18 -1.96 -8.00
N GLN A 103 -19.55 -0.88 -8.69
CA GLN A 103 -18.56 0.05 -9.24
C GLN A 103 -17.74 0.75 -8.16
N LYS A 104 -18.37 1.13 -7.05
CA LYS A 104 -17.67 1.76 -5.92
C LYS A 104 -16.73 0.77 -5.19
N LEU A 105 -17.10 -0.49 -5.08
CA LEU A 105 -16.21 -1.53 -4.53
C LEU A 105 -14.99 -1.74 -5.43
N ILE A 106 -15.18 -1.75 -6.74
CA ILE A 106 -14.06 -1.83 -7.71
C ILE A 106 -13.14 -0.62 -7.56
N LYS A 107 -13.71 0.59 -7.46
CA LYS A 107 -12.93 1.81 -7.24
C LYS A 107 -12.13 1.73 -5.93
N MET A 108 -12.78 1.33 -4.84
CA MET A 108 -12.10 1.19 -3.53
C MET A 108 -10.94 0.20 -3.59
N ALA A 109 -11.10 -0.93 -4.27
CA ALA A 109 -10.02 -1.89 -4.46
C ALA A 109 -8.84 -1.28 -5.25
N ARG A 110 -9.11 -0.45 -6.26
CA ARG A 110 -8.07 0.27 -7.00
C ARG A 110 -7.37 1.34 -6.14
N ASP A 111 -8.11 2.04 -5.30
CA ASP A 111 -7.56 3.04 -4.39
C ASP A 111 -6.64 2.39 -3.34
N VAL A 112 -7.00 1.21 -2.85
CA VAL A 112 -6.15 0.40 -1.96
C VAL A 112 -4.88 -0.04 -2.68
N GLU A 113 -4.98 -0.56 -3.90
CA GLU A 113 -3.80 -0.95 -4.69
C GLU A 113 -2.88 0.23 -4.96
N PHE A 114 -3.44 1.38 -5.33
CA PHE A 114 -2.66 2.60 -5.53
C PHE A 114 -1.92 3.02 -4.26
N SER A 115 -2.58 2.96 -3.11
CA SER A 115 -1.99 3.29 -1.81
C SER A 115 -0.85 2.33 -1.43
N PHE A 116 -0.98 1.04 -1.74
CA PHE A 116 0.09 0.08 -1.49
C PHE A 116 1.31 0.26 -2.40
N LEU A 117 1.11 0.72 -3.63
CA LEU A 117 2.21 0.96 -4.56
C LEU A 117 2.84 2.34 -4.37
N ASN A 118 2.02 3.40 -4.36
CA ASN A 118 2.46 4.80 -4.45
C ASN A 118 2.16 5.62 -3.19
N GLY A 119 1.70 4.99 -2.11
CA GLY A 119 1.35 5.71 -0.89
C GLY A 119 2.55 6.44 -0.29
N THR A 120 2.34 7.67 0.16
CA THR A 120 3.32 8.44 0.94
C THR A 120 2.94 8.40 2.41
N TYR A 121 3.89 8.04 3.26
CA TYR A 121 3.65 7.91 4.69
C TYR A 121 3.27 9.24 5.34
N ASN A 122 2.18 9.24 6.07
CA ASN A 122 1.82 10.33 6.94
C ASN A 122 1.13 9.78 8.19
N LYS A 123 1.74 10.01 9.35
CA LYS A 123 1.13 9.74 10.65
C LYS A 123 0.66 11.05 11.24
N THR A 124 -0.64 11.18 11.44
CA THR A 124 -1.20 12.36 12.07
C THR A 124 -1.16 12.27 13.60
N THR A 125 -1.06 13.43 14.22
CA THR A 125 -1.22 13.61 15.67
C THR A 125 -2.53 14.29 16.03
N ASP A 126 -3.27 14.77 15.04
CA ASP A 126 -4.55 15.42 15.17
C ASP A 126 -5.67 14.63 14.46
N GLY A 127 -6.92 15.00 14.65
CA GLY A 127 -8.06 14.37 13.99
C GLY A 127 -8.38 14.92 12.60
N ASP A 128 -7.73 16.00 12.18
CA ASP A 128 -8.08 16.73 10.96
C ASP A 128 -7.22 16.30 9.76
N THR A 129 -6.01 15.81 10.02
CA THR A 129 -5.10 15.35 8.99
C THR A 129 -5.24 13.83 8.77
N ALA A 130 -5.32 13.38 7.51
CA ALA A 130 -5.47 11.97 7.20
C ALA A 130 -4.19 11.17 7.46
N ASN A 131 -4.32 10.01 8.10
CA ASN A 131 -3.29 8.98 8.10
C ASN A 131 -3.16 8.39 6.69
N LYS A 132 -1.92 8.25 6.21
CA LYS A 132 -1.61 7.67 4.91
C LYS A 132 -0.63 6.52 5.07
N THR A 133 -1.00 5.38 4.53
CA THR A 133 -0.16 4.18 4.52
C THR A 133 1.05 4.38 3.62
N ARG A 134 2.22 3.94 4.08
CA ARG A 134 3.44 3.92 3.28
C ARG A 134 3.34 2.91 2.17
N GLY A 135 3.59 3.34 0.95
CA GLY A 135 3.61 2.49 -0.23
C GLY A 135 4.97 1.84 -0.48
N MET A 136 4.98 0.87 -1.36
CA MET A 136 6.19 0.12 -1.71
C MET A 136 7.27 0.99 -2.36
N LEU A 137 6.88 1.93 -3.22
CA LEU A 137 7.83 2.85 -3.87
C LEU A 137 8.50 3.78 -2.87
N GLU A 138 7.78 4.26 -1.85
CA GLU A 138 8.38 5.07 -0.80
C GLU A 138 9.38 4.26 0.03
N LEU A 139 9.07 2.99 0.34
CA LEU A 139 10.02 2.10 1.02
C LEU A 139 11.32 1.93 0.23
N CYS A 140 11.22 1.78 -1.10
CA CYS A 140 12.40 1.64 -1.95
C CYS A 140 13.22 2.92 -2.08
N THR A 141 12.61 4.10 -1.93
CA THR A 141 13.29 5.41 -2.06
C THR A 141 13.79 5.97 -0.74
N SER A 142 13.13 5.66 0.38
CA SER A 142 13.49 6.20 1.70
C SER A 142 14.69 5.52 2.33
N ASP A 143 15.02 4.31 1.89
CA ASP A 143 16.25 3.62 2.28
C ASP A 143 17.40 4.02 1.36
N ALA A 144 18.02 5.14 1.68
CA ALA A 144 19.19 5.66 0.97
C ALA A 144 20.43 4.71 1.00
N GLY A 145 20.30 3.54 1.63
CA GLY A 145 21.29 2.47 1.61
C GLY A 145 21.01 1.34 0.63
N THR A 146 19.82 1.30 0.02
CA THR A 146 19.42 0.24 -0.88
C THR A 146 18.75 0.79 -2.15
N SER A 147 19.05 2.02 -2.57
CA SER A 147 18.70 2.43 -3.90
C SER A 147 19.47 1.54 -4.87
N ILE A 148 18.79 0.59 -5.47
CA ILE A 148 19.27 -0.04 -6.68
C ILE A 148 19.29 1.09 -7.71
N ASP A 149 20.42 1.75 -7.80
CA ASP A 149 20.66 2.74 -8.84
C ASP A 149 20.65 1.96 -10.17
N ALA A 150 19.51 1.97 -10.84
CA ALA A 150 19.36 1.44 -12.20
C ALA A 150 20.19 2.23 -13.22
N LYS A 151 21.23 2.94 -12.76
CA LYS A 151 22.03 3.87 -13.55
C LYS A 151 23.43 3.34 -13.90
N SER A 152 23.64 2.03 -13.78
CA SER A 152 24.87 1.42 -14.30
C SER A 152 24.53 0.18 -15.12
N ALA A 153 23.98 0.44 -16.30
CA ALA A 153 24.01 -0.46 -17.44
C ALA A 153 24.47 0.33 -18.65
#